data_8541fa0aea184a1221c31afba3bb09ad
#
_entry.id   8541fa0aea184a1221c31afba3bb09ad
#
_cell.length_a   1.000
_cell.length_b   1.000
_cell.length_c   1.000
_cell.angle_alpha   90.00
_cell.angle_beta   90.00
_cell.angle_gamma   90.00
#
_symmetry.space_group_name_H-M   'P 1'
#
loop_
_entity.id
_entity.type
_entity.pdbx_description
1 polymer ?
#
loop_
_entity_poly.entity_id
_entity_poly.type
_entity_poly.pdbx_seq_one_letter_code
_entity_poly.pdbx_strand_id
1 'polypeptide(L)'
;MSAFDFLSRRAQTAGAVRFKRVWGSALALAGALILGASAFAQTPIVGAKAPDFTLSTPTGKAVTLSTEQGGHGLVLVMLRGFPGYQCPYCVKQVRDFADHASDFKTKNARVLLVYPGPPADLDQHAKEFLEKQAELPSNVVLVTDPDYKVTNLYGLRWDAPHETAYPSTFILDKKGTVAFEKISHSHGDRLSAQDALDHLSTN
;
A
#
# COMPACT_ATOMS: atom_id res chain seq x y z
N MET A 1 93.34 17.44 53.91
CA MET A 1 93.54 16.08 54.43
C MET A 1 92.50 15.23 53.70
N SER A 2 92.99 14.58 52.69
CA SER A 2 93.07 13.11 52.59
C SER A 2 91.70 12.49 52.34
N ALA A 3 91.47 11.65 51.52
CA ALA A 3 92.20 10.90 50.50
C ALA A 3 91.26 10.01 49.77
N PHE A 4 91.62 9.76 48.57
CA PHE A 4 91.50 8.46 47.87
C PHE A 4 90.09 7.85 47.66
N ASP A 5 89.68 7.71 46.49
CA ASP A 5 90.21 6.96 45.34
C ASP A 5 89.43 5.63 45.16
N PHE A 6 89.19 5.32 43.98
CA PHE A 6 89.24 4.02 43.35
C PHE A 6 87.97 3.49 42.72
N LEU A 7 87.93 3.69 41.40
CA LEU A 7 87.58 2.69 40.35
C LEU A 7 86.43 1.72 40.57
N SER A 8 85.51 1.66 39.70
CA SER A 8 85.53 0.61 38.66
C SER A 8 84.33 0.62 37.74
N ARG A 9 84.63 0.63 36.51
CA ARG A 9 83.84 0.31 35.37
C ARG A 9 82.85 -0.81 35.60
N ARG A 10 81.60 -0.61 35.07
CA ARG A 10 81.01 -1.59 34.13
C ARG A 10 79.88 -0.96 33.40
N ALA A 11 80.07 -0.91 32.11
CA ALA A 11 78.98 -0.69 31.13
C ALA A 11 78.04 -1.87 31.20
N GLN A 12 76.77 -1.59 31.26
CA GLN A 12 75.72 -2.55 30.88
C GLN A 12 74.68 -1.87 30.02
N THR A 13 74.66 -2.37 28.85
CA THR A 13 73.74 -2.13 27.75
C THR A 13 72.31 -2.28 28.19
N ALA A 14 71.60 -1.19 28.24
CA ALA A 14 70.10 -1.24 28.34
C ALA A 14 69.54 -1.40 26.95
N GLY A 15 68.97 -2.57 26.69
CA GLY A 15 68.29 -2.91 25.48
C GLY A 15 67.02 -2.07 25.26
N ALA A 16 66.98 -1.43 24.15
CA ALA A 16 65.79 -0.72 23.72
C ALA A 16 64.66 -1.70 23.46
N VAL A 17 63.69 -1.72 24.35
CA VAL A 17 62.40 -2.42 24.10
C VAL A 17 61.61 -1.63 23.07
N ARG A 18 61.63 -2.13 21.84
CA ARG A 18 60.74 -1.64 20.77
C ARG A 18 59.33 -2.04 21.11
N PHE A 19 58.51 -1.11 21.58
CA PHE A 19 57.07 -1.24 21.64
C PHE A 19 56.54 -1.23 20.20
N LYS A 20 56.21 -2.42 19.68
CA LYS A 20 55.41 -2.55 18.47
C LYS A 20 54.01 -2.03 18.76
N ARG A 21 53.68 -0.85 18.24
CA ARG A 21 52.30 -0.37 18.17
C ARG A 21 51.54 -1.32 17.26
N VAL A 22 50.79 -2.20 17.86
CA VAL A 22 49.75 -2.97 17.16
C VAL A 22 48.59 -2.01 16.89
N TRP A 23 48.48 -1.54 15.67
CA TRP A 23 47.29 -0.85 15.22
C TRP A 23 46.19 -1.90 15.06
N GLY A 24 45.40 -2.04 16.09
CA GLY A 24 44.13 -2.76 16.01
C GLY A 24 43.20 -1.98 15.13
N SER A 25 42.95 -2.50 13.94
CA SER A 25 41.90 -2.02 13.06
C SER A 25 40.58 -2.27 13.75
N ALA A 26 40.00 -1.26 14.39
CA ALA A 26 38.62 -1.29 14.83
C ALA A 26 37.72 -1.23 13.57
N LEU A 27 37.28 -2.39 13.11
CA LEU A 27 36.14 -2.46 12.17
C LEU A 27 34.90 -1.92 12.91
N ALA A 28 34.58 -0.67 12.65
CA ALA A 28 33.28 -0.11 13.00
C ALA A 28 32.23 -0.78 12.12
N LEU A 29 31.55 -1.80 12.65
CA LEU A 29 30.30 -2.31 12.11
C LEU A 29 29.24 -1.22 12.27
N ALA A 30 29.12 -0.38 11.26
CA ALA A 30 27.96 0.49 11.11
C ALA A 30 26.75 -0.40 10.81
N GLY A 31 26.07 -0.86 11.86
CA GLY A 31 24.77 -1.50 11.74
C GLY A 31 23.78 -0.49 11.22
N ALA A 32 23.45 -0.56 9.92
CA ALA A 32 22.32 0.16 9.37
C ALA A 32 21.05 -0.39 10.06
N LEU A 33 20.52 0.33 11.04
CA LEU A 33 19.17 0.13 11.53
C LEU A 33 18.24 0.48 10.36
N ILE A 34 17.78 -0.53 9.62
CA ILE A 34 16.65 -0.40 8.74
C ILE A 34 15.43 -0.24 9.67
N LEU A 35 15.07 0.98 9.96
CA LEU A 35 13.77 1.32 10.53
C LEU A 35 12.74 0.90 9.49
N GLY A 36 12.25 -0.32 9.60
CA GLY A 36 11.07 -0.74 8.89
C GLY A 36 9.93 0.19 9.31
N ALA A 37 9.57 1.13 8.46
CA ALA A 37 8.37 1.91 8.65
C ALA A 37 7.20 0.92 8.64
N SER A 38 6.71 0.56 9.82
CA SER A 38 5.42 -0.10 9.96
C SER A 38 4.40 0.88 9.42
N ALA A 39 3.89 0.61 8.22
CA ALA A 39 2.77 1.37 7.68
C ALA A 39 1.58 1.12 8.62
N PHE A 40 1.34 2.04 9.53
CA PHE A 40 0.10 2.03 10.30
C PHE A 40 -1.04 2.15 9.31
N ALA A 41 -2.06 1.29 9.48
CA ALA A 41 -3.30 1.39 8.75
C ALA A 41 -3.88 2.80 8.97
N GLN A 42 -3.85 3.62 7.96
CA GLN A 42 -4.37 4.98 8.01
C GLN A 42 -5.15 5.24 6.74
N THR A 43 -6.40 5.65 6.92
CA THR A 43 -7.23 6.04 5.79
C THR A 43 -6.56 7.17 5.01
N PRO A 44 -6.36 7.01 3.69
CA PRO A 44 -5.78 8.06 2.88
C PRO A 44 -6.68 9.29 2.88
N ILE A 45 -6.11 10.44 3.18
CA ILE A 45 -6.82 11.72 3.20
C ILE A 45 -6.53 12.54 1.94
N VAL A 46 -7.39 13.48 1.60
CA VAL A 46 -7.18 14.42 0.49
C VAL A 46 -5.83 15.11 0.63
N GLY A 47 -5.08 15.16 -0.48
CA GLY A 47 -3.71 15.70 -0.55
C GLY A 47 -2.60 14.70 -0.24
N ALA A 48 -2.90 13.52 0.34
CA ALA A 48 -1.92 12.47 0.59
C ALA A 48 -1.79 11.53 -0.61
N LYS A 49 -0.66 10.84 -0.71
CA LYS A 49 -0.50 9.72 -1.64
C LYS A 49 -1.33 8.52 -1.18
N ALA A 50 -2.07 7.93 -2.10
CA ALA A 50 -2.71 6.65 -1.85
C ALA A 50 -1.64 5.56 -1.63
N PRO A 51 -1.73 4.75 -0.57
CA PRO A 51 -0.84 3.61 -0.37
C PRO A 51 -0.91 2.65 -1.57
N ASP A 52 0.25 2.31 -2.13
CA ASP A 52 0.32 1.36 -3.25
C ASP A 52 0.08 -0.08 -2.78
N PHE A 53 -0.49 -0.89 -3.64
CA PHE A 53 -0.74 -2.29 -3.36
C PHE A 53 -0.79 -3.11 -4.66
N THR A 54 -0.63 -4.42 -4.52
CA THR A 54 -0.85 -5.39 -5.60
C THR A 54 -1.86 -6.42 -5.14
N LEU A 55 -2.92 -6.58 -5.91
CA LEU A 55 -3.94 -7.62 -5.77
C LEU A 55 -4.10 -8.39 -7.07
N SER A 56 -4.89 -9.44 -7.08
CA SER A 56 -5.18 -10.21 -8.29
C SER A 56 -6.63 -10.05 -8.72
N THR A 57 -6.87 -10.12 -10.03
CA THR A 57 -8.24 -10.34 -10.54
C THR A 57 -8.71 -11.75 -10.14
N PRO A 58 -10.03 -12.03 -10.17
CA PRO A 58 -10.55 -13.39 -9.92
C PRO A 58 -9.99 -14.47 -10.86
N THR A 59 -9.36 -14.08 -11.97
CA THR A 59 -8.70 -14.97 -12.92
C THR A 59 -7.19 -15.10 -12.68
N GLY A 60 -6.66 -14.49 -11.62
CA GLY A 60 -5.26 -14.59 -11.20
C GLY A 60 -4.29 -13.57 -11.84
N LYS A 61 -4.78 -12.61 -12.64
CA LYS A 61 -3.91 -11.55 -13.18
C LYS A 61 -3.56 -10.55 -12.07
N ALA A 62 -2.27 -10.33 -11.82
CA ALA A 62 -1.79 -9.33 -10.88
C ALA A 62 -2.07 -7.90 -11.39
N VAL A 63 -2.51 -7.05 -10.47
CA VAL A 63 -2.88 -5.64 -10.70
C VAL A 63 -2.27 -4.81 -9.59
N THR A 64 -1.41 -3.85 -9.95
CA THR A 64 -0.81 -2.91 -9.01
C THR A 64 -1.46 -1.54 -9.18
N LEU A 65 -1.86 -0.90 -8.07
CA LEU A 65 -2.55 0.39 -8.10
C LEU A 65 -1.79 1.43 -8.92
N SER A 66 -0.49 1.60 -8.66
CA SER A 66 0.36 2.56 -9.36
C SER A 66 0.49 2.26 -10.87
N THR A 67 0.45 0.98 -11.26
CA THR A 67 0.47 0.56 -12.67
C THR A 67 -0.88 0.84 -13.35
N GLU A 68 -1.99 0.55 -12.70
CA GLU A 68 -3.33 0.85 -13.23
C GLU A 68 -3.57 2.36 -13.34
N GLN A 69 -3.03 3.11 -12.40
CA GLN A 69 -3.06 4.56 -12.43
C GLN A 69 -2.26 5.10 -13.62
N GLY A 70 -1.01 4.64 -13.86
CA GLY A 70 -0.22 4.81 -15.09
C GLY A 70 -0.23 6.20 -15.74
N GLY A 71 -0.33 7.29 -14.97
CA GLY A 71 -0.46 8.66 -15.48
C GLY A 71 -1.89 9.04 -15.88
N HIS A 72 -2.88 8.19 -15.60
CA HIS A 72 -4.31 8.47 -15.71
C HIS A 72 -4.88 8.98 -14.39
N GLY A 73 -6.07 9.58 -14.40
CA GLY A 73 -6.90 9.66 -13.19
C GLY A 73 -7.39 8.26 -12.81
N LEU A 74 -7.58 7.99 -11.53
CA LEU A 74 -8.08 6.68 -11.09
C LEU A 74 -9.18 6.85 -10.04
N VAL A 75 -10.27 6.11 -10.25
CA VAL A 75 -11.33 5.96 -9.25
C VAL A 75 -11.13 4.61 -8.58
N LEU A 76 -10.68 4.64 -7.33
CA LEU A 76 -10.51 3.45 -6.49
C LEU A 76 -11.77 3.27 -5.65
N VAL A 77 -12.46 2.14 -5.85
CA VAL A 77 -13.70 1.81 -5.13
C VAL A 77 -13.46 0.60 -4.24
N MET A 78 -13.52 0.78 -2.94
CA MET A 78 -13.61 -0.30 -1.99
C MET A 78 -15.08 -0.73 -1.89
N LEU A 79 -15.38 -1.93 -2.40
CA LEU A 79 -16.69 -2.53 -2.25
C LEU A 79 -16.86 -3.09 -0.84
N ARG A 80 -18.11 -3.34 -0.41
CA ARG A 80 -18.33 -4.15 0.78
C ARG A 80 -17.86 -5.59 0.57
N GLY A 81 -17.81 -6.07 -0.68
CA GLY A 81 -17.32 -7.40 -1.03
C GLY A 81 -18.27 -8.53 -0.62
N PHE A 82 -17.68 -9.63 -0.10
CA PHE A 82 -18.41 -10.84 0.25
C PHE A 82 -18.47 -11.07 1.77
N PRO A 83 -19.51 -10.60 2.46
CA PRO A 83 -19.73 -10.85 3.89
C PRO A 83 -20.45 -12.18 4.18
N GLY A 84 -20.44 -13.12 3.24
CA GLY A 84 -21.21 -14.39 3.26
C GLY A 84 -22.37 -14.43 2.24
N TYR A 85 -22.57 -13.33 1.49
CA TYR A 85 -23.56 -13.23 0.42
C TYR A 85 -23.20 -12.11 -0.56
N GLN A 86 -23.79 -12.14 -1.75
CA GLN A 86 -23.59 -11.07 -2.75
C GLN A 86 -24.35 -9.80 -2.36
N CYS A 87 -23.60 -8.71 -2.17
CA CYS A 87 -24.14 -7.43 -1.71
C CYS A 87 -24.93 -6.71 -2.85
N PRO A 88 -26.23 -6.46 -2.69
CA PRO A 88 -27.05 -5.80 -3.74
C PRO A 88 -26.58 -4.37 -4.06
N TYR A 89 -26.11 -3.65 -3.04
CA TYR A 89 -25.57 -2.30 -3.24
C TYR A 89 -24.27 -2.30 -4.01
N CYS A 90 -23.43 -3.35 -3.86
CA CYS A 90 -22.23 -3.53 -4.67
C CYS A 90 -22.60 -3.79 -6.14
N VAL A 91 -23.59 -4.65 -6.39
CA VAL A 91 -24.09 -4.93 -7.75
C VAL A 91 -24.54 -3.64 -8.42
N LYS A 92 -25.35 -2.83 -7.72
CA LYS A 92 -25.85 -1.55 -8.25
C LYS A 92 -24.70 -0.57 -8.55
N GLN A 93 -23.75 -0.44 -7.62
CA GLN A 93 -22.62 0.48 -7.78
C GLN A 93 -21.71 0.07 -8.93
N VAL A 94 -21.35 -1.21 -9.05
CA VAL A 94 -20.48 -1.69 -10.14
C VAL A 94 -21.13 -1.48 -11.49
N ARG A 95 -22.44 -1.72 -11.60
CA ARG A 95 -23.19 -1.46 -12.83
C ARG A 95 -23.17 0.02 -13.20
N ASP A 96 -23.41 0.93 -12.23
CA ASP A 96 -23.36 2.38 -12.44
C ASP A 96 -22.00 2.82 -13.00
N PHE A 97 -20.89 2.32 -12.41
CA PHE A 97 -19.54 2.62 -12.91
C PHE A 97 -19.24 1.99 -14.28
N ALA A 98 -19.76 0.80 -14.56
CA ALA A 98 -19.60 0.15 -15.86
C ALA A 98 -20.38 0.87 -16.96
N ASP A 99 -21.59 1.32 -16.68
CA ASP A 99 -22.45 2.07 -17.61
C ASP A 99 -21.82 3.43 -18.00
N HIS A 100 -21.05 4.05 -17.08
CA HIS A 100 -20.31 5.31 -17.31
C HIS A 100 -18.84 5.12 -17.74
N ALA A 101 -18.44 3.91 -18.11
CA ALA A 101 -17.05 3.62 -18.45
C ALA A 101 -16.51 4.46 -19.62
N SER A 102 -17.35 4.79 -20.61
CA SER A 102 -16.99 5.68 -21.71
C SER A 102 -16.67 7.10 -21.25
N ASP A 103 -17.40 7.60 -20.25
CA ASP A 103 -17.21 8.94 -19.71
C ASP A 103 -15.90 9.02 -18.89
N PHE A 104 -15.62 7.98 -18.11
CA PHE A 104 -14.31 7.84 -17.44
C PHE A 104 -13.16 7.80 -18.45
N LYS A 105 -13.31 7.05 -19.54
CA LYS A 105 -12.30 7.00 -20.60
C LYS A 105 -12.09 8.36 -21.28
N THR A 106 -13.15 9.11 -21.52
CA THR A 106 -13.09 10.48 -22.07
C THR A 106 -12.32 11.43 -21.14
N LYS A 107 -12.48 11.27 -19.83
CA LYS A 107 -11.71 12.01 -18.82
C LYS A 107 -10.30 11.43 -18.57
N ASN A 108 -9.84 10.49 -19.39
CA ASN A 108 -8.57 9.78 -19.20
C ASN A 108 -8.46 9.19 -17.80
N ALA A 109 -9.50 8.49 -17.36
CA ALA A 109 -9.59 7.86 -16.05
C ALA A 109 -9.92 6.37 -16.15
N ARG A 110 -9.46 5.62 -15.16
CA ARG A 110 -9.75 4.20 -14.97
C ARG A 110 -10.51 3.99 -13.66
N VAL A 111 -11.17 2.85 -13.55
CA VAL A 111 -11.88 2.46 -12.33
C VAL A 111 -11.29 1.14 -11.82
N LEU A 112 -10.85 1.12 -10.58
CA LEU A 112 -10.35 -0.07 -9.89
C LEU A 112 -11.29 -0.41 -8.72
N LEU A 113 -11.94 -1.57 -8.84
CA LEU A 113 -12.89 -2.09 -7.86
C LEU A 113 -12.19 -3.11 -6.98
N VAL A 114 -12.17 -2.91 -5.67
CA VAL A 114 -11.62 -3.88 -4.71
C VAL A 114 -12.78 -4.63 -4.06
N TYR A 115 -12.72 -5.97 -4.14
CA TYR A 115 -13.73 -6.89 -3.62
C TYR A 115 -13.15 -7.67 -2.44
N PRO A 116 -13.33 -7.19 -1.19
CA PRO A 116 -12.79 -7.83 0.01
C PRO A 116 -13.67 -9.00 0.49
N GLY A 117 -13.03 -9.94 1.17
CA GLY A 117 -13.72 -11.04 1.82
C GLY A 117 -12.79 -12.02 2.51
N PRO A 118 -13.34 -13.04 3.19
CA PRO A 118 -12.57 -14.17 3.68
C PRO A 118 -11.79 -14.83 2.53
N PRO A 119 -10.59 -15.38 2.77
CA PRO A 119 -9.76 -15.93 1.69
C PRO A 119 -10.34 -17.18 1.05
N ALA A 120 -11.16 -17.95 1.79
CA ALA A 120 -11.79 -19.15 1.27
C ALA A 120 -12.76 -18.79 0.13
N ASP A 121 -12.49 -19.34 -1.05
CA ASP A 121 -13.32 -19.23 -2.26
C ASP A 121 -13.65 -17.80 -2.73
N LEU A 122 -12.89 -16.78 -2.26
CA LEU A 122 -13.19 -15.37 -2.59
C LEU A 122 -13.17 -15.10 -4.10
N ASP A 123 -12.22 -15.70 -4.83
CA ASP A 123 -12.14 -15.55 -6.28
C ASP A 123 -13.35 -16.18 -6.98
N GLN A 124 -13.87 -17.31 -6.46
CA GLN A 124 -15.09 -17.92 -6.96
C GLN A 124 -16.30 -17.03 -6.71
N HIS A 125 -16.42 -16.49 -5.51
CA HIS A 125 -17.50 -15.54 -5.18
C HIS A 125 -17.42 -14.26 -6.01
N ALA A 126 -16.22 -13.78 -6.32
CA ALA A 126 -16.03 -12.64 -7.20
C ALA A 126 -16.41 -12.95 -8.66
N LYS A 127 -16.13 -14.16 -9.15
CA LYS A 127 -16.63 -14.62 -10.48
C LYS A 127 -18.16 -14.66 -10.51
N GLU A 128 -18.79 -15.27 -9.53
CA GLU A 128 -20.25 -15.32 -9.40
C GLU A 128 -20.88 -13.92 -9.29
N PHE A 129 -20.18 -12.98 -8.64
CA PHE A 129 -20.56 -11.58 -8.60
C PHE A 129 -20.54 -10.94 -9.99
N LEU A 130 -19.46 -11.17 -10.75
CA LEU A 130 -19.29 -10.65 -12.11
C LEU A 130 -20.28 -11.28 -13.12
N GLU A 131 -20.64 -12.55 -12.97
CA GLU A 131 -21.64 -13.21 -13.81
C GLU A 131 -23.03 -12.55 -13.75
N LYS A 132 -23.33 -11.83 -12.66
CA LYS A 132 -24.54 -11.04 -12.49
C LYS A 132 -24.46 -9.63 -13.09
N GLN A 133 -23.30 -9.27 -13.61
CA GLN A 133 -23.03 -8.00 -14.29
C GLN A 133 -22.95 -8.22 -15.80
N ALA A 134 -23.05 -7.14 -16.57
CA ALA A 134 -22.51 -7.15 -17.92
C ALA A 134 -20.97 -7.29 -17.87
N GLU A 135 -20.36 -7.73 -18.97
CA GLU A 135 -18.91 -7.76 -19.08
C GLU A 135 -18.33 -6.37 -18.73
N LEU A 136 -17.35 -6.34 -17.84
CA LEU A 136 -16.73 -5.08 -17.44
C LEU A 136 -15.93 -4.47 -18.60
N PRO A 137 -16.14 -3.19 -18.92
CA PRO A 137 -15.34 -2.49 -19.92
C PRO A 137 -13.84 -2.47 -19.54
N SER A 138 -12.95 -2.40 -20.53
CA SER A 138 -11.50 -2.55 -20.38
C SER A 138 -10.82 -1.56 -19.42
N ASN A 139 -11.47 -0.44 -19.12
CA ASN A 139 -11.01 0.56 -18.17
C ASN A 139 -11.65 0.41 -16.77
N VAL A 140 -12.42 -0.64 -16.54
CA VAL A 140 -13.01 -1.00 -15.24
C VAL A 140 -12.46 -2.37 -14.84
N VAL A 141 -11.70 -2.45 -13.77
CA VAL A 141 -11.04 -3.69 -13.34
C VAL A 141 -11.51 -4.04 -11.93
N LEU A 142 -11.82 -5.31 -11.69
CA LEU A 142 -12.11 -5.83 -10.37
C LEU A 142 -10.98 -6.73 -9.89
N VAL A 143 -10.55 -6.51 -8.65
CA VAL A 143 -9.55 -7.31 -7.94
C VAL A 143 -10.11 -7.81 -6.62
N THR A 144 -9.64 -8.97 -6.17
CA THR A 144 -10.02 -9.58 -4.88
C THR A 144 -9.03 -9.18 -3.78
N ASP A 145 -9.54 -8.91 -2.59
CA ASP A 145 -8.74 -8.60 -1.40
C ASP A 145 -8.95 -9.67 -0.31
N PRO A 146 -8.31 -10.86 -0.47
CA PRO A 146 -8.38 -11.91 0.52
C PRO A 146 -7.68 -11.48 1.82
N ASP A 147 -8.25 -11.90 2.95
CA ASP A 147 -7.76 -11.54 4.29
C ASP A 147 -7.74 -10.02 4.56
N TYR A 148 -8.48 -9.25 3.77
CA TYR A 148 -8.63 -7.81 4.01
C TYR A 148 -7.31 -7.02 4.02
N LYS A 149 -6.31 -7.42 3.23
CA LYS A 149 -4.97 -6.80 3.23
C LYS A 149 -5.03 -5.32 2.88
N VAL A 150 -5.66 -5.00 1.77
CA VAL A 150 -5.81 -3.61 1.31
C VAL A 150 -6.87 -2.88 2.13
N THR A 151 -7.95 -3.57 2.48
CA THR A 151 -8.97 -3.05 3.39
C THR A 151 -8.37 -2.58 4.72
N ASN A 152 -7.46 -3.37 5.31
CA ASN A 152 -6.74 -3.00 6.54
C ASN A 152 -5.72 -1.88 6.27
N LEU A 153 -4.96 -1.95 5.17
CA LEU A 153 -3.99 -0.92 4.78
C LEU A 153 -4.64 0.46 4.68
N TYR A 154 -5.86 0.51 4.18
CA TYR A 154 -6.65 1.75 4.02
C TYR A 154 -7.49 2.11 5.26
N GLY A 155 -7.40 1.34 6.35
CA GLY A 155 -8.18 1.59 7.57
C GLY A 155 -9.69 1.45 7.37
N LEU A 156 -10.12 0.64 6.41
CA LEU A 156 -11.52 0.51 6.00
C LEU A 156 -12.18 -0.77 6.51
N ARG A 157 -11.49 -1.56 7.36
CA ARG A 157 -12.08 -2.79 7.91
C ARG A 157 -13.31 -2.47 8.77
N TRP A 158 -14.45 -3.00 8.37
CA TRP A 158 -15.67 -2.96 9.15
C TRP A 158 -15.77 -4.25 9.96
N ASP A 159 -15.24 -4.19 11.18
CA ASP A 159 -15.15 -5.36 12.04
C ASP A 159 -16.43 -5.52 12.87
N ALA A 160 -17.47 -6.03 12.22
CA ALA A 160 -18.75 -6.35 12.81
C ALA A 160 -19.30 -7.65 12.19
N PRO A 161 -20.25 -8.34 12.85
CA PRO A 161 -20.87 -9.53 12.29
C PRO A 161 -21.46 -9.28 10.91
N HIS A 162 -21.13 -10.15 9.95
CA HIS A 162 -21.55 -10.06 8.56
C HIS A 162 -21.09 -8.79 7.82
N GLU A 163 -19.99 -8.18 8.27
CA GLU A 163 -19.37 -7.05 7.60
C GLU A 163 -17.95 -7.37 7.13
N THR A 164 -17.48 -6.61 6.16
CA THR A 164 -16.16 -6.76 5.55
C THR A 164 -15.42 -5.43 5.54
N ALA A 165 -15.90 -4.47 4.75
CA ALA A 165 -15.30 -3.16 4.60
C ALA A 165 -16.36 -2.07 4.58
N TYR A 166 -16.00 -0.89 5.07
CA TYR A 166 -16.75 0.34 4.82
C TYR A 166 -16.64 0.67 3.32
N PRO A 167 -17.80 0.69 2.59
CA PRO A 167 -17.76 1.05 1.18
C PRO A 167 -17.18 2.44 1.01
N SER A 168 -16.16 2.58 0.19
CA SER A 168 -15.44 3.84 0.05
C SER A 168 -15.04 4.09 -1.39
N THR A 169 -14.91 5.35 -1.77
CA THR A 169 -14.41 5.76 -3.08
C THR A 169 -13.37 6.85 -2.90
N PHE A 170 -12.23 6.66 -3.57
CA PHE A 170 -11.13 7.62 -3.63
C PHE A 170 -10.91 8.02 -5.08
N ILE A 171 -10.85 9.31 -5.35
CA ILE A 171 -10.45 9.84 -6.65
C ILE A 171 -8.98 10.22 -6.57
N LEU A 172 -8.17 9.58 -7.39
CA LEU A 172 -6.73 9.82 -7.45
C LEU A 172 -6.38 10.65 -8.69
N ASP A 173 -5.57 11.66 -8.49
CA ASP A 173 -4.99 12.43 -9.60
C ASP A 173 -3.97 11.60 -10.39
N LYS A 174 -3.45 12.12 -11.50
CA LYS A 174 -2.46 11.46 -12.36
C LYS A 174 -1.14 11.12 -11.65
N LYS A 175 -0.93 11.66 -10.45
CA LYS A 175 0.24 11.37 -9.61
C LYS A 175 -0.06 10.38 -8.50
N GLY A 176 -1.30 9.88 -8.37
CA GLY A 176 -1.75 9.00 -7.32
C GLY A 176 -1.97 9.70 -5.97
N THR A 177 -2.22 11.01 -5.99
CA THR A 177 -2.62 11.78 -4.82
C THR A 177 -4.14 11.77 -4.71
N VAL A 178 -4.66 11.60 -3.51
CA VAL A 178 -6.10 11.63 -3.26
C VAL A 178 -6.63 13.05 -3.49
N ALA A 179 -7.44 13.22 -4.50
CA ALA A 179 -8.11 14.48 -4.82
C ALA A 179 -9.48 14.59 -4.12
N PHE A 180 -10.13 13.45 -3.89
CA PHE A 180 -11.41 13.37 -3.20
C PHE A 180 -11.56 12.00 -2.54
N GLU A 181 -12.28 11.95 -1.42
CA GLU A 181 -12.64 10.69 -0.76
C GLU A 181 -14.07 10.74 -0.24
N LYS A 182 -14.75 9.59 -0.29
CA LYS A 182 -16.00 9.34 0.40
C LYS A 182 -15.93 7.98 1.08
N ILE A 183 -16.06 7.96 2.40
CA ILE A 183 -16.16 6.75 3.20
C ILE A 183 -17.57 6.64 3.72
N SER A 184 -18.23 5.54 3.42
CA SER A 184 -19.60 5.28 3.86
C SER A 184 -19.61 4.42 5.12
N HIS A 185 -20.37 4.83 6.10
CA HIS A 185 -20.65 4.05 7.30
C HIS A 185 -22.01 3.32 7.23
N SER A 186 -22.53 3.16 6.01
CA SER A 186 -23.76 2.40 5.71
C SER A 186 -23.63 1.65 4.39
N HIS A 187 -24.53 0.70 4.12
CA HIS A 187 -24.49 -0.07 2.89
C HIS A 187 -24.85 0.74 1.65
N GLY A 188 -25.72 1.72 1.78
CA GLY A 188 -26.35 2.44 0.66
C GLY A 188 -25.79 3.81 0.36
N ASP A 189 -25.05 4.43 1.29
CA ASP A 189 -24.46 5.75 1.09
C ASP A 189 -23.16 5.65 0.31
N ARG A 190 -23.25 5.61 -1.01
CA ARG A 190 -22.11 5.40 -1.92
C ARG A 190 -22.00 6.54 -2.90
N LEU A 191 -20.76 6.83 -3.33
CA LEU A 191 -20.54 7.76 -4.42
C LEU A 191 -21.10 7.15 -5.73
N SER A 192 -21.85 7.93 -6.49
CA SER A 192 -22.30 7.56 -7.83
C SER A 192 -21.16 7.73 -8.84
N ALA A 193 -21.32 7.09 -10.03
CA ALA A 193 -20.37 7.27 -11.11
C ALA A 193 -20.34 8.73 -11.59
N GLN A 194 -21.51 9.40 -11.66
CA GLN A 194 -21.58 10.81 -12.05
C GLN A 194 -20.85 11.72 -11.05
N ASP A 195 -21.08 11.54 -9.73
CA ASP A 195 -20.36 12.32 -8.72
C ASP A 195 -18.85 12.07 -8.81
N ALA A 196 -18.43 10.82 -9.06
CA ALA A 196 -17.00 10.49 -9.25
C ALA A 196 -16.42 11.21 -10.50
N LEU A 197 -17.15 11.28 -11.59
CA LEU A 197 -16.76 12.01 -12.80
C LEU A 197 -16.63 13.51 -12.54
N ASP A 198 -17.48 14.09 -11.71
CA ASP A 198 -17.44 15.52 -11.38
C ASP A 198 -16.20 15.87 -10.53
N HIS A 199 -15.70 14.94 -9.72
CA HIS A 199 -14.47 15.11 -8.95
C HIS A 199 -13.17 14.80 -9.72
N LEU A 200 -13.25 14.18 -10.91
CA LEU A 200 -12.10 14.03 -11.77
C LEU A 200 -11.70 15.35 -12.40
N SER A 201 -10.46 15.78 -12.14
CA SER A 201 -9.93 17.01 -12.73
C SER A 201 -10.06 16.96 -14.24
N THR A 202 -10.66 18.00 -14.82
CA THR A 202 -10.62 18.28 -16.25
C THR A 202 -9.20 18.75 -16.59
N ASN A 203 -8.40 17.89 -17.24
CA ASN A 203 -7.11 18.26 -17.81
C ASN A 203 -7.15 18.14 -19.32
#